data_fc812e8937cb94ab304cab0d3fb137c3
#
_entry.id   fc812e8937cb94ab304cab0d3fb137c3
#
_cell.length_a   1.000
_cell.length_b   1.000
_cell.length_c   1.000
_cell.angle_alpha   90.00
_cell.angle_beta   90.00
_cell.angle_gamma   90.00
#
_symmetry.space_group_name_H-M   'P 1'
#
loop_
_entity.id
_entity.type
_entity.pdbx_description
1 polymer ?
#
loop_
_entity_poly.entity_id
_entity_poly.type
_entity_poly.pdbx_seq_one_letter_code
_entity_poly.pdbx_strand_id
1 'polypeptide(L)'
;MPPLWLMRQAGRYLPEYRELRAEKGGFLALATDPDAAAEVTLQPIRRFGFDGSILFSDILMIPWALGQDLSFVVGEGPRVEPALVDYALDRLQPVMGRLEPVYGTVAKVAAALPPETTFLGFAGSPWTVATYMVAGKGSKDQSETRRFAYRDPEAFGAVIDAIADNTVEYLARQAEAGVDVVQLFDSWSGSLSPAQFERWVIAPTASIVERLHARCPGVPIIGFPKGAGGKLPAYARETGVDAIGLDETVDPVWAHASLPADMPVQGNLDPLALIAGGADLDAAIDRILAAFVERPHVLNLGHGILPDTPIAHVEQLIARVRSTT
;
A
#
# COMPACT_ATOMS: atom_id res chain seq x y z
N MET A 1 -11.45 -16.18 14.28
CA MET A 1 -11.62 -14.72 14.02
C MET A 1 -10.41 -14.26 13.21
N PRO A 2 -10.60 -13.62 12.05
CA PRO A 2 -9.48 -13.10 11.26
C PRO A 2 -8.85 -11.88 11.96
N PRO A 3 -7.53 -11.67 11.82
CA PRO A 3 -6.89 -10.41 12.16
C PRO A 3 -7.49 -9.24 11.37
N LEU A 4 -7.44 -8.05 11.96
CA LEU A 4 -8.05 -6.84 11.39
C LEU A 4 -7.10 -5.64 11.48
N TRP A 5 -6.89 -4.97 10.37
CA TRP A 5 -6.32 -3.63 10.28
C TRP A 5 -6.90 -2.89 9.06
N LEU A 6 -6.72 -1.57 8.96
CA LEU A 6 -7.30 -0.80 7.87
C LEU A 6 -6.22 -0.02 7.10
N MET A 7 -6.21 -0.14 5.77
CA MET A 7 -5.37 0.70 4.91
C MET A 7 -5.63 2.18 5.18
N ARG A 8 -4.56 2.96 5.39
CA ARG A 8 -4.60 4.38 5.79
C ARG A 8 -5.24 4.63 7.15
N GLN A 9 -5.20 3.65 8.06
CA GLN A 9 -5.77 3.76 9.41
C GLN A 9 -5.22 4.97 10.20
N ALA A 10 -3.97 5.37 10.02
CA ALA A 10 -3.45 6.65 10.44
C ALA A 10 -3.86 7.71 9.40
N GLY A 11 -4.98 8.41 9.62
CA GLY A 11 -5.58 9.19 8.55
C GLY A 11 -6.48 10.33 9.02
N ARG A 12 -6.92 11.13 8.04
CA ARG A 12 -7.69 12.37 8.23
C ARG A 12 -9.05 12.20 8.91
N TYR A 13 -9.58 10.99 9.01
CA TYR A 13 -10.82 10.73 9.77
C TYR A 13 -10.60 10.85 11.28
N LEU A 14 -9.34 10.70 11.77
CA LEU A 14 -8.98 10.86 13.18
C LEU A 14 -8.73 12.34 13.52
N PRO A 15 -9.36 12.89 14.58
CA PRO A 15 -9.12 14.27 15.02
C PRO A 15 -7.67 14.49 15.44
N GLU A 16 -7.09 13.58 16.25
CA GLU A 16 -5.71 13.65 16.72
C GLU A 16 -4.68 13.65 15.59
N TYR A 17 -4.96 12.93 14.50
CA TYR A 17 -4.13 13.00 13.29
C TYR A 17 -4.20 14.38 12.63
N ARG A 18 -5.40 14.96 12.51
CA ARG A 18 -5.56 16.28 11.90
C ARG A 18 -4.84 17.37 12.68
N GLU A 19 -4.89 17.30 14.01
CA GLU A 19 -4.22 18.24 14.92
C GLU A 19 -2.70 18.18 14.72
N LEU A 20 -2.09 17.01 14.83
CA LEU A 20 -0.64 16.86 14.67
C LEU A 20 -0.17 17.20 13.25
N ARG A 21 -0.94 16.85 12.23
CA ARG A 21 -0.63 17.23 10.84
C ARG A 21 -0.64 18.73 10.62
N ALA A 22 -1.58 19.45 11.25
CA ALA A 22 -1.65 20.91 11.16
C ALA A 22 -0.46 21.57 11.87
N GLU A 23 -0.08 21.05 13.04
CA GLU A 23 1.08 21.50 13.80
C GLU A 23 2.39 21.35 13.00
N LYS A 24 2.57 20.22 12.30
CA LYS A 24 3.77 19.94 11.49
C LYS A 24 3.79 20.66 10.13
N GLY A 25 2.73 21.35 9.74
CA GLY A 25 2.69 22.16 8.52
C GLY A 25 2.44 21.36 7.23
N GLY A 26 2.13 20.07 7.30
CA GLY A 26 1.72 19.28 6.13
C GLY A 26 2.15 17.82 6.16
N PHE A 27 1.84 17.13 5.05
CA PHE A 27 2.05 15.67 4.99
C PHE A 27 3.54 15.29 4.96
N LEU A 28 4.34 15.91 4.09
CA LEU A 28 5.76 15.52 3.94
C LEU A 28 6.55 15.83 5.22
N ALA A 29 6.33 16.99 5.81
CA ALA A 29 6.96 17.35 7.07
C ALA A 29 6.60 16.39 8.20
N LEU A 30 5.33 15.92 8.24
CA LEU A 30 4.89 14.90 9.18
C LEU A 30 5.54 13.53 8.90
N ALA A 31 5.60 13.10 7.64
CA ALA A 31 6.14 11.79 7.25
C ALA A 31 7.67 11.69 7.37
N THR A 32 8.36 12.83 7.40
CA THR A 32 9.82 12.90 7.53
C THR A 32 10.30 13.33 8.93
N ASP A 33 9.37 13.47 9.87
CA ASP A 33 9.67 13.64 11.30
C ASP A 33 9.44 12.30 12.01
N PRO A 34 10.48 11.57 12.43
CA PRO A 34 10.34 10.24 13.00
C PRO A 34 9.47 10.17 14.27
N ASP A 35 9.47 11.21 15.08
CA ASP A 35 8.64 11.25 16.30
C ASP A 35 7.16 11.44 15.96
N ALA A 36 6.88 12.39 15.09
CA ALA A 36 5.51 12.68 14.67
C ALA A 36 4.92 11.54 13.80
N ALA A 37 5.70 10.95 12.89
CA ALA A 37 5.27 9.82 12.09
C ALA A 37 5.02 8.56 12.94
N ALA A 38 5.85 8.31 13.96
CA ALA A 38 5.62 7.24 14.92
C ALA A 38 4.34 7.50 15.73
N GLU A 39 4.15 8.72 16.21
CA GLU A 39 2.94 9.09 16.96
C GLU A 39 1.67 8.81 16.14
N VAL A 40 1.58 9.27 14.89
CA VAL A 40 0.38 9.04 14.07
C VAL A 40 0.21 7.57 13.69
N THR A 41 1.29 6.80 13.54
CA THR A 41 1.23 5.35 13.31
C THR A 41 0.58 4.62 14.48
N LEU A 42 0.87 5.05 15.72
CA LEU A 42 0.37 4.44 16.95
C LEU A 42 -1.04 4.89 17.35
N GLN A 43 -1.54 6.03 16.86
CA GLN A 43 -2.86 6.56 17.20
C GLN A 43 -3.99 5.55 16.98
N PRO A 44 -4.14 4.90 15.79
CA PRO A 44 -5.21 3.93 15.57
C PRO A 44 -5.06 2.67 16.43
N ILE A 45 -3.84 2.27 16.79
CA ILE A 45 -3.62 1.11 17.67
C ILE A 45 -4.13 1.43 19.07
N ARG A 46 -3.79 2.58 19.62
CA ARG A 46 -4.27 3.01 20.94
C ARG A 46 -5.78 3.21 20.99
N ARG A 47 -6.37 3.70 19.90
CA ARG A 47 -7.81 3.97 19.84
C ARG A 47 -8.65 2.72 19.64
N PHE A 48 -8.23 1.83 18.74
CA PHE A 48 -9.08 0.74 18.24
C PHE A 48 -8.57 -0.66 18.59
N GLY A 49 -7.31 -0.81 18.97
CA GLY A 49 -6.73 -2.13 19.25
C GLY A 49 -6.72 -3.03 18.01
N PHE A 50 -6.30 -2.48 16.84
CA PHE A 50 -6.11 -3.29 15.63
C PHE A 50 -4.99 -4.32 15.80
N ASP A 51 -5.13 -5.44 15.09
CA ASP A 51 -4.15 -6.54 15.12
C ASP A 51 -2.92 -6.25 14.22
N GLY A 52 -3.03 -5.26 13.33
CA GLY A 52 -1.94 -4.81 12.48
C GLY A 52 -1.78 -3.28 12.50
N SER A 53 -0.52 -2.84 12.48
CA SER A 53 -0.14 -1.43 12.36
C SER A 53 0.64 -1.22 11.09
N ILE A 54 0.20 -0.31 10.21
CA ILE A 54 0.97 0.04 9.02
C ILE A 54 1.73 1.34 9.23
N LEU A 55 3.00 1.34 8.82
CA LEU A 55 3.88 2.51 8.83
C LEU A 55 3.19 3.73 8.20
N PHE A 56 3.28 4.87 8.86
CA PHE A 56 2.87 6.14 8.26
C PHE A 56 3.98 6.67 7.35
N SER A 57 3.78 6.57 6.04
CA SER A 57 4.68 7.00 4.98
C SER A 57 3.90 7.23 3.68
N ASP A 58 4.57 7.33 2.54
CA ASP A 58 3.95 7.44 1.21
C ASP A 58 4.61 6.51 0.20
N ILE A 59 3.85 6.08 -0.82
CA ILE A 59 4.34 5.27 -1.94
C ILE A 59 5.33 6.02 -2.85
N LEU A 60 5.40 7.35 -2.72
CA LEU A 60 6.25 8.23 -3.53
C LEU A 60 7.56 8.62 -2.82
N MET A 61 7.91 7.96 -1.72
CA MET A 61 9.19 8.19 -1.06
C MET A 61 10.38 7.80 -1.97
N ILE A 62 10.22 6.79 -2.84
CA ILE A 62 11.27 6.38 -3.79
C ILE A 62 11.52 7.43 -4.86
N PRO A 63 10.53 7.95 -5.60
CA PRO A 63 10.75 9.10 -6.51
C PRO A 63 11.45 10.28 -5.84
N TRP A 64 11.04 10.60 -4.61
CA TRP A 64 11.64 11.68 -3.84
C TRP A 64 13.11 11.40 -3.50
N ALA A 65 13.45 10.18 -3.13
CA ALA A 65 14.83 9.78 -2.89
C ALA A 65 15.67 9.71 -4.19
N LEU A 66 15.04 9.38 -5.32
CA LEU A 66 15.68 9.38 -6.63
C LEU A 66 15.94 10.79 -7.18
N GLY A 67 15.50 11.84 -6.50
CA GLY A 67 15.82 13.23 -6.83
C GLY A 67 14.68 14.02 -7.45
N GLN A 68 13.48 13.46 -7.56
CA GLN A 68 12.29 14.25 -7.88
C GLN A 68 11.80 14.97 -6.62
N ASP A 69 11.28 16.18 -6.78
CA ASP A 69 10.63 16.89 -5.67
C ASP A 69 9.21 16.39 -5.50
N LEU A 70 8.83 16.13 -4.25
CA LEU A 70 7.49 15.66 -3.87
C LEU A 70 6.73 16.76 -3.13
N SER A 71 5.56 17.09 -3.62
CA SER A 71 4.65 18.03 -2.97
C SER A 71 3.21 17.51 -2.98
N PHE A 72 2.37 18.06 -2.11
CA PHE A 72 0.95 17.68 -1.99
C PHE A 72 0.07 18.90 -2.16
N VAL A 73 -0.66 18.96 -3.27
CA VAL A 73 -1.57 20.07 -3.60
C VAL A 73 -2.98 19.72 -3.12
N VAL A 74 -3.59 20.65 -2.39
CA VAL A 74 -4.96 20.48 -1.89
C VAL A 74 -5.93 20.32 -3.06
N GLY A 75 -6.70 19.22 -3.07
CA GLY A 75 -7.67 18.91 -4.13
C GLY A 75 -7.08 18.22 -5.36
N GLU A 76 -5.76 18.25 -5.58
CA GLU A 76 -5.12 17.62 -6.73
C GLU A 76 -4.32 16.35 -6.37
N GLY A 77 -3.88 16.24 -5.12
CA GLY A 77 -3.05 15.12 -4.65
C GLY A 77 -1.55 15.36 -4.80
N PRO A 78 -0.74 14.27 -4.88
CA PRO A 78 0.71 14.38 -4.97
C PRO A 78 1.16 14.90 -6.35
N ARG A 79 2.24 15.69 -6.32
CA ARG A 79 3.01 16.13 -7.49
C ARG A 79 4.46 15.70 -7.34
N VAL A 80 5.03 15.27 -8.46
CA VAL A 80 6.39 14.73 -8.55
C VAL A 80 7.12 15.46 -9.68
N GLU A 81 8.13 16.26 -9.37
CA GLU A 81 8.79 17.12 -10.36
C GLU A 81 10.32 16.95 -10.32
N PRO A 82 11.01 17.03 -11.49
CA PRO A 82 10.47 17.14 -12.84
C PRO A 82 9.79 15.86 -13.33
N ALA A 83 8.75 15.97 -14.15
CA ALA A 83 8.09 14.82 -14.77
C ALA A 83 9.00 14.16 -15.82
N LEU A 84 9.10 12.83 -15.84
CA LEU A 84 10.00 12.11 -16.76
C LEU A 84 9.52 12.10 -18.21
N VAL A 85 8.28 12.51 -18.50
CA VAL A 85 7.83 12.75 -19.87
C VAL A 85 8.66 13.84 -20.58
N ASP A 86 9.17 14.80 -19.80
CA ASP A 86 9.94 15.94 -20.26
C ASP A 86 11.40 15.94 -19.75
N TYR A 87 11.79 14.90 -18.98
CA TYR A 87 13.07 14.87 -18.30
C TYR A 87 13.65 13.46 -18.29
N ALA A 88 14.90 13.30 -18.64
CA ALA A 88 15.55 12.00 -18.67
C ALA A 88 15.90 11.50 -17.25
N LEU A 89 15.69 10.20 -17.01
CA LEU A 89 15.94 9.55 -15.72
C LEU A 89 17.38 9.75 -15.23
N ASP A 90 18.36 9.66 -16.13
CA ASP A 90 19.80 9.79 -15.85
C ASP A 90 20.23 11.20 -15.39
N ARG A 91 19.35 12.19 -15.53
CA ARG A 91 19.58 13.56 -15.05
C ARG A 91 19.10 13.79 -13.61
N LEU A 92 18.33 12.86 -13.05
CA LEU A 92 17.95 12.95 -11.64
C LEU A 92 19.20 12.86 -10.75
N GLN A 93 19.14 13.54 -9.62
CA GLN A 93 20.22 13.54 -8.62
C GLN A 93 19.76 12.81 -7.38
N PRO A 94 20.02 11.50 -7.24
CA PRO A 94 19.55 10.71 -6.11
C PRO A 94 20.07 11.24 -4.77
N VAL A 95 19.16 11.32 -3.79
CA VAL A 95 19.45 11.75 -2.41
C VAL A 95 18.88 10.70 -1.47
N MET A 96 19.48 9.52 -1.42
CA MET A 96 18.96 8.37 -0.67
C MET A 96 18.86 8.63 0.84
N GLY A 97 19.64 9.55 1.39
CA GLY A 97 19.52 10.00 2.79
C GLY A 97 18.16 10.61 3.15
N ARG A 98 17.36 10.99 2.16
CA ARG A 98 15.95 11.42 2.38
C ARG A 98 15.08 10.32 3.01
N LEU A 99 15.46 9.06 2.90
CA LEU A 99 14.73 7.93 3.46
C LEU A 99 15.08 7.62 4.92
N GLU A 100 16.18 8.16 5.45
CA GLU A 100 16.62 7.89 6.84
C GLU A 100 15.55 8.18 7.91
N PRO A 101 14.78 9.28 7.82
CA PRO A 101 13.69 9.52 8.79
C PRO A 101 12.65 8.41 8.82
N VAL A 102 12.36 7.77 7.67
CA VAL A 102 11.38 6.67 7.59
C VAL A 102 11.87 5.46 8.40
N TYR A 103 13.14 5.10 8.29
CA TYR A 103 13.72 4.00 9.07
C TYR A 103 13.77 4.33 10.57
N GLY A 104 14.03 5.59 10.90
CA GLY A 104 13.91 6.08 12.28
C GLY A 104 12.48 5.96 12.82
N THR A 105 11.48 6.23 12.00
CA THR A 105 10.07 6.01 12.35
C THR A 105 9.79 4.53 12.61
N VAL A 106 10.26 3.64 11.72
CA VAL A 106 10.08 2.18 11.88
C VAL A 106 10.64 1.72 13.22
N ALA A 107 11.88 2.07 13.54
CA ALA A 107 12.52 1.67 14.78
C ALA A 107 11.75 2.16 16.03
N LYS A 108 11.23 3.40 16.01
CA LYS A 108 10.43 3.96 17.12
C LYS A 108 9.08 3.25 17.27
N VAL A 109 8.40 2.96 16.18
CA VAL A 109 7.12 2.25 16.19
C VAL A 109 7.31 0.81 16.66
N ALA A 110 8.28 0.09 16.11
CA ALA A 110 8.59 -1.29 16.51
C ALA A 110 8.87 -1.42 18.01
N ALA A 111 9.57 -0.44 18.59
CA ALA A 111 9.85 -0.41 20.04
C ALA A 111 8.62 -0.08 20.92
N ALA A 112 7.56 0.50 20.36
CA ALA A 112 6.40 1.01 21.10
C ALA A 112 5.12 0.18 20.88
N LEU A 113 5.07 -0.66 19.84
CA LEU A 113 3.91 -1.51 19.56
C LEU A 113 3.73 -2.61 20.61
N PRO A 114 2.48 -2.97 20.94
CA PRO A 114 2.21 -4.20 21.68
C PRO A 114 2.76 -5.42 20.92
N PRO A 115 3.32 -6.43 21.63
CA PRO A 115 3.98 -7.58 21.00
C PRO A 115 3.04 -8.46 20.15
N GLU A 116 1.73 -8.37 20.37
CA GLU A 116 0.70 -9.05 19.59
C GLU A 116 0.30 -8.30 18.31
N THR A 117 0.75 -7.07 18.11
CA THR A 117 0.41 -6.26 16.96
C THR A 117 1.44 -6.41 15.85
N THR A 118 1.04 -6.96 14.71
CA THR A 118 1.91 -7.09 13.52
C THR A 118 2.23 -5.72 12.93
N PHE A 119 3.51 -5.43 12.70
CA PHE A 119 3.93 -4.17 12.09
C PHE A 119 4.21 -4.33 10.60
N LEU A 120 3.47 -3.56 9.79
CA LEU A 120 3.57 -3.58 8.33
C LEU A 120 4.42 -2.42 7.82
N GLY A 121 5.47 -2.75 7.06
CA GLY A 121 6.13 -1.82 6.16
C GLY A 121 5.47 -1.83 4.78
N PHE A 122 5.83 -0.87 3.92
CA PHE A 122 5.30 -0.87 2.56
C PHE A 122 6.14 -0.04 1.58
N ALA A 123 5.88 -0.27 0.30
CA ALA A 123 6.32 0.60 -0.80
C ALA A 123 5.26 0.64 -1.90
N GLY A 124 5.35 1.63 -2.77
CA GLY A 124 4.64 1.60 -4.04
C GLY A 124 5.28 0.59 -5.00
N SER A 125 4.45 -0.17 -5.72
CA SER A 125 4.93 -1.05 -6.79
C SER A 125 5.44 -0.28 -7.99
N PRO A 126 6.38 -0.82 -8.77
CA PRO A 126 7.07 -0.10 -9.83
C PRO A 126 6.15 0.57 -10.85
N TRP A 127 5.12 -0.11 -11.32
CA TRP A 127 4.17 0.48 -12.27
C TRP A 127 3.46 1.71 -11.69
N THR A 128 2.88 1.58 -10.51
CA THR A 128 2.19 2.71 -9.85
C THR A 128 3.13 3.88 -9.61
N VAL A 129 4.33 3.64 -9.11
CA VAL A 129 5.33 4.69 -8.87
C VAL A 129 5.74 5.35 -10.19
N ALA A 130 6.00 4.56 -11.24
CA ALA A 130 6.35 5.07 -12.57
C ALA A 130 5.26 5.97 -13.16
N THR A 131 3.96 5.71 -12.88
CA THR A 131 2.88 6.58 -13.37
C THR A 131 2.99 7.99 -12.83
N TYR A 132 3.37 8.16 -11.56
CA TYR A 132 3.62 9.48 -10.97
C TYR A 132 4.92 10.10 -11.43
N MET A 133 6.01 9.33 -11.53
CA MET A 133 7.31 9.83 -12.01
C MET A 133 7.21 10.37 -13.44
N VAL A 134 6.52 9.65 -14.32
CA VAL A 134 6.39 10.00 -15.74
C VAL A 134 5.47 11.20 -15.94
N ALA A 135 4.26 11.17 -15.35
CA ALA A 135 3.26 12.21 -15.57
C ALA A 135 3.40 13.40 -14.61
N GLY A 136 4.21 13.30 -13.57
CA GLY A 136 4.38 14.33 -12.54
C GLY A 136 3.20 14.48 -11.58
N LYS A 137 2.11 13.73 -11.79
CA LYS A 137 0.85 13.81 -11.01
C LYS A 137 0.00 12.56 -11.19
N GLY A 138 -1.04 12.43 -10.35
CA GLY A 138 -2.06 11.40 -10.55
C GLY A 138 -2.81 11.58 -11.88
N SER A 139 -3.18 10.46 -12.51
CA SER A 139 -3.95 10.42 -13.75
C SER A 139 -5.05 9.36 -13.62
N LYS A 140 -6.20 9.58 -14.27
CA LYS A 140 -7.34 8.64 -14.20
C LYS A 140 -7.09 7.35 -14.99
N ASP A 141 -6.40 7.47 -16.14
CA ASP A 141 -6.19 6.38 -17.10
C ASP A 141 -4.73 6.05 -17.37
N GLN A 142 -3.81 6.77 -16.71
CA GLN A 142 -2.35 6.68 -16.87
C GLN A 142 -1.88 6.75 -18.33
N SER A 143 -2.60 7.49 -19.18
CA SER A 143 -2.38 7.49 -20.63
C SER A 143 -0.97 7.95 -21.03
N GLU A 144 -0.38 8.93 -20.35
CA GLU A 144 0.98 9.43 -20.63
C GLU A 144 2.01 8.32 -20.40
N THR A 145 1.96 7.67 -19.24
CA THR A 145 2.86 6.56 -18.89
C THR A 145 2.67 5.36 -19.81
N ARG A 146 1.41 4.99 -20.11
CA ARG A 146 1.10 3.90 -21.04
C ARG A 146 1.64 4.17 -22.44
N ARG A 147 1.52 5.40 -22.95
CA ARG A 147 2.09 5.82 -24.24
C ARG A 147 3.60 5.74 -24.22
N PHE A 148 4.25 6.16 -23.15
CA PHE A 148 5.70 6.04 -23.00
C PHE A 148 6.14 4.57 -23.02
N ALA A 149 5.49 3.70 -22.26
CA ALA A 149 5.79 2.26 -22.22
C ALA A 149 5.65 1.56 -23.59
N TYR A 150 4.72 2.01 -24.45
CA TYR A 150 4.59 1.50 -25.82
C TYR A 150 5.58 2.12 -26.79
N ARG A 151 5.85 3.44 -26.69
CA ARG A 151 6.69 4.17 -27.61
C ARG A 151 8.17 3.81 -27.47
N ASP A 152 8.62 3.68 -26.23
CA ASP A 152 10.01 3.41 -25.87
C ASP A 152 10.07 2.44 -24.67
N PRO A 153 9.86 1.15 -24.93
CA PRO A 153 9.84 0.15 -23.86
C PRO A 153 11.20 -0.09 -23.21
N GLU A 154 12.31 0.27 -23.85
CA GLU A 154 13.65 0.17 -23.28
C GLU A 154 13.88 1.27 -22.24
N ALA A 155 13.66 2.52 -22.62
CA ALA A 155 13.76 3.64 -21.67
C ALA A 155 12.73 3.53 -20.52
N PHE A 156 11.52 3.05 -20.79
CA PHE A 156 10.55 2.78 -19.74
C PHE A 156 10.97 1.64 -18.81
N GLY A 157 11.57 0.58 -19.37
CA GLY A 157 12.18 -0.51 -18.61
C GLY A 157 13.22 -0.02 -17.61
N ALA A 158 14.10 0.90 -18.03
CA ALA A 158 15.09 1.49 -17.13
C ALA A 158 14.46 2.27 -15.96
N VAL A 159 13.30 2.91 -16.18
CA VAL A 159 12.54 3.56 -15.08
C VAL A 159 12.01 2.51 -14.10
N ILE A 160 11.41 1.44 -14.61
CA ILE A 160 10.89 0.34 -13.80
C ILE A 160 11.99 -0.33 -12.98
N ASP A 161 13.14 -0.61 -13.61
CA ASP A 161 14.29 -1.25 -12.96
C ASP A 161 14.86 -0.34 -11.84
N ALA A 162 15.03 0.95 -12.11
CA ALA A 162 15.47 1.89 -11.08
C ALA A 162 14.53 1.96 -9.88
N ILE A 163 13.20 1.92 -10.10
CA ILE A 163 12.23 1.87 -9.02
C ILE A 163 12.34 0.53 -8.28
N ALA A 164 12.40 -0.59 -9.00
CA ALA A 164 12.47 -1.93 -8.39
C ALA A 164 13.71 -2.09 -7.52
N ASP A 165 14.88 -1.66 -8.00
CA ASP A 165 16.15 -1.71 -7.26
C ASP A 165 16.07 -0.94 -5.95
N ASN A 166 15.52 0.27 -5.99
CA ASN A 166 15.36 1.10 -4.80
C ASN A 166 14.24 0.62 -3.89
N THR A 167 13.21 -0.04 -4.44
CA THR A 167 12.14 -0.67 -3.65
C THR A 167 12.69 -1.82 -2.81
N VAL A 168 13.53 -2.67 -3.37
CA VAL A 168 14.18 -3.77 -2.63
C VAL A 168 15.02 -3.21 -1.47
N GLU A 169 15.86 -2.22 -1.73
CA GLU A 169 16.68 -1.58 -0.68
C GLU A 169 15.80 -0.95 0.41
N TYR A 170 14.79 -0.19 0.00
CA TYR A 170 13.89 0.51 0.90
C TYR A 170 13.10 -0.44 1.82
N LEU A 171 12.56 -1.54 1.27
CA LEU A 171 11.82 -2.52 2.06
C LEU A 171 12.73 -3.38 2.94
N ALA A 172 13.92 -3.74 2.43
CA ALA A 172 14.89 -4.47 3.24
C ALA A 172 15.33 -3.66 4.47
N ARG A 173 15.58 -2.37 4.32
CA ARG A 173 15.91 -1.49 5.46
C ARG A 173 14.74 -1.26 6.41
N GLN A 174 13.48 -1.29 5.93
CA GLN A 174 12.32 -1.32 6.82
C GLN A 174 12.27 -2.61 7.63
N ALA A 175 12.56 -3.77 7.02
CA ALA A 175 12.64 -5.06 7.70
C ALA A 175 13.76 -5.07 8.76
N GLU A 176 14.95 -4.60 8.41
CA GLU A 176 16.09 -4.45 9.32
C GLU A 176 15.78 -3.51 10.51
N ALA A 177 14.92 -2.49 10.28
CA ALA A 177 14.51 -1.54 11.31
C ALA A 177 13.35 -2.05 12.20
N GLY A 178 12.69 -3.17 11.86
CA GLY A 178 11.75 -3.86 12.74
C GLY A 178 10.31 -4.02 12.25
N VAL A 179 10.04 -4.00 10.93
CA VAL A 179 8.73 -4.44 10.43
C VAL A 179 8.66 -5.96 10.32
N ASP A 180 7.48 -6.53 10.58
CA ASP A 180 7.24 -7.97 10.54
C ASP A 180 6.84 -8.47 9.15
N VAL A 181 6.20 -7.62 8.35
CA VAL A 181 5.70 -7.93 7.02
C VAL A 181 5.75 -6.68 6.15
N VAL A 182 5.89 -6.84 4.83
CA VAL A 182 5.88 -5.71 3.89
C VAL A 182 4.77 -5.85 2.85
N GLN A 183 4.24 -4.71 2.39
CA GLN A 183 3.21 -4.68 1.37
C GLN A 183 3.62 -3.84 0.16
N LEU A 184 3.39 -4.38 -1.04
CA LEU A 184 3.58 -3.71 -2.32
C LEU A 184 2.24 -3.17 -2.82
N PHE A 185 2.09 -1.85 -2.89
CA PHE A 185 0.87 -1.19 -3.35
C PHE A 185 0.94 -0.85 -4.84
N ASP A 186 0.14 -1.55 -5.67
CA ASP A 186 -0.01 -1.24 -7.09
C ASP A 186 -1.41 -0.70 -7.40
N SER A 187 -1.65 0.55 -7.00
CA SER A 187 -2.96 1.20 -7.05
C SER A 187 -3.48 1.46 -8.47
N TRP A 188 -2.61 1.43 -9.48
CA TRP A 188 -2.93 1.73 -10.87
C TRP A 188 -2.75 0.57 -11.84
N SER A 189 -2.47 -0.65 -11.35
CA SER A 189 -2.24 -1.85 -12.16
C SER A 189 -3.44 -2.24 -13.03
N GLY A 190 -4.65 -1.92 -12.59
CA GLY A 190 -5.89 -2.21 -13.32
C GLY A 190 -5.99 -1.61 -14.71
N SER A 191 -5.29 -0.49 -14.98
CA SER A 191 -5.33 0.22 -16.25
C SER A 191 -4.64 -0.50 -17.42
N LEU A 192 -3.88 -1.54 -17.16
CA LEU A 192 -3.05 -2.25 -18.14
C LEU A 192 -3.79 -3.39 -18.83
N SER A 193 -3.54 -3.58 -20.15
CA SER A 193 -3.90 -4.78 -20.86
C SER A 193 -3.16 -6.00 -20.31
N PRO A 194 -3.62 -7.25 -20.53
CA PRO A 194 -2.97 -8.44 -19.95
C PRO A 194 -1.47 -8.54 -20.24
N ALA A 195 -1.03 -8.34 -21.47
CA ALA A 195 0.40 -8.41 -21.83
C ALA A 195 1.24 -7.29 -21.19
N GLN A 196 0.66 -6.09 -21.03
CA GLN A 196 1.35 -4.97 -20.35
C GLN A 196 1.36 -5.17 -18.83
N PHE A 197 0.33 -5.80 -18.28
CA PHE A 197 0.27 -6.16 -16.86
C PHE A 197 1.33 -7.24 -16.52
N GLU A 198 1.47 -8.26 -17.37
CA GLU A 198 2.54 -9.25 -17.23
C GLU A 198 3.92 -8.58 -17.24
N ARG A 199 4.17 -7.71 -18.23
CA ARG A 199 5.47 -7.08 -18.43
C ARG A 199 5.82 -6.06 -17.35
N TRP A 200 4.87 -5.20 -16.93
CA TRP A 200 5.15 -4.03 -16.10
C TRP A 200 4.66 -4.14 -14.65
N VAL A 201 3.88 -5.20 -14.34
CA VAL A 201 3.41 -5.46 -12.97
C VAL A 201 3.94 -6.81 -12.49
N ILE A 202 3.63 -7.92 -13.16
CA ILE A 202 4.02 -9.26 -12.69
C ILE A 202 5.55 -9.40 -12.67
N ALA A 203 6.23 -9.18 -13.79
CA ALA A 203 7.66 -9.41 -13.88
C ALA A 203 8.50 -8.55 -12.91
N PRO A 204 8.27 -7.23 -12.77
CA PRO A 204 8.99 -6.43 -11.78
C PRO A 204 8.66 -6.82 -10.34
N THR A 205 7.41 -7.18 -10.05
CA THR A 205 7.02 -7.65 -8.71
C THR A 205 7.71 -8.96 -8.37
N ALA A 206 7.76 -9.92 -9.28
CA ALA A 206 8.47 -11.20 -9.09
C ALA A 206 9.96 -10.97 -8.77
N SER A 207 10.62 -10.08 -9.52
CA SER A 207 12.02 -9.71 -9.26
C SER A 207 12.23 -9.09 -7.87
N ILE A 208 11.32 -8.20 -7.44
CA ILE A 208 11.38 -7.61 -6.09
C ILE A 208 11.20 -8.68 -5.03
N VAL A 209 10.21 -9.56 -5.18
CA VAL A 209 9.89 -10.62 -4.22
C VAL A 209 11.07 -11.60 -4.08
N GLU A 210 11.62 -12.09 -5.18
CA GLU A 210 12.79 -12.98 -5.18
C GLU A 210 13.97 -12.36 -4.41
N ARG A 211 14.27 -11.10 -4.69
CA ARG A 211 15.41 -10.38 -4.09
C ARG A 211 15.19 -10.06 -2.62
N LEU A 212 13.93 -9.75 -2.22
CA LEU A 212 13.59 -9.51 -0.82
C LEU A 212 13.62 -10.80 0.00
N HIS A 213 13.09 -11.91 -0.52
CA HIS A 213 13.17 -13.21 0.15
C HIS A 213 14.64 -13.66 0.34
N ALA A 214 15.50 -13.37 -0.64
CA ALA A 214 16.93 -13.66 -0.52
C ALA A 214 17.62 -12.80 0.54
N ARG A 215 17.23 -11.53 0.67
CA ARG A 215 17.87 -10.57 1.59
C ARG A 215 17.27 -10.60 3.00
N CYS A 216 15.96 -10.77 3.11
CA CYS A 216 15.20 -10.75 4.36
C CYS A 216 14.37 -12.03 4.49
N PRO A 217 15.01 -13.22 4.63
CA PRO A 217 14.29 -14.48 4.73
C PRO A 217 13.41 -14.46 5.98
N GLY A 218 12.13 -14.78 5.80
CA GLY A 218 11.16 -14.82 6.90
C GLY A 218 10.31 -13.54 7.05
N VAL A 219 10.51 -12.51 6.22
CA VAL A 219 9.60 -11.35 6.15
C VAL A 219 8.61 -11.58 5.01
N PRO A 220 7.32 -11.86 5.30
CA PRO A 220 6.32 -12.09 4.28
C PRO A 220 6.03 -10.84 3.44
N ILE A 221 5.60 -11.05 2.19
CA ILE A 221 5.32 -9.99 1.23
C ILE A 221 3.86 -10.07 0.78
N ILE A 222 3.08 -9.02 1.01
CA ILE A 222 1.71 -8.89 0.55
C ILE A 222 1.70 -8.12 -0.78
N GLY A 223 1.18 -8.72 -1.85
CA GLY A 223 0.95 -8.01 -3.11
C GLY A 223 -0.46 -7.42 -3.18
N PHE A 224 -0.59 -6.15 -3.59
CA PHE A 224 -1.89 -5.49 -3.73
C PHE A 224 -2.04 -4.86 -5.13
N PRO A 225 -2.39 -5.65 -6.17
CA PRO A 225 -2.60 -5.16 -7.53
C PRO A 225 -4.04 -4.67 -7.73
N LYS A 226 -4.34 -3.44 -7.29
CA LYS A 226 -5.69 -2.86 -7.34
C LYS A 226 -6.24 -2.81 -8.76
N GLY A 227 -7.48 -3.29 -8.93
CA GLY A 227 -8.16 -3.32 -10.22
C GLY A 227 -7.64 -4.39 -11.19
N ALA A 228 -6.86 -5.36 -10.72
CA ALA A 228 -6.34 -6.44 -11.55
C ALA A 228 -7.45 -7.30 -12.17
N GLY A 229 -8.59 -7.47 -11.49
CA GLY A 229 -9.72 -8.23 -11.98
C GLY A 229 -9.31 -9.66 -12.42
N GLY A 230 -9.67 -10.07 -13.62
CA GLY A 230 -9.32 -11.40 -14.16
C GLY A 230 -7.82 -11.69 -14.31
N LYS A 231 -6.94 -10.69 -14.10
CA LYS A 231 -5.47 -10.87 -14.11
C LYS A 231 -4.92 -11.28 -12.73
N LEU A 232 -5.74 -11.17 -11.67
CA LEU A 232 -5.35 -11.47 -10.29
C LEU A 232 -4.83 -12.90 -10.09
N PRO A 233 -5.42 -13.97 -10.69
CA PRO A 233 -4.89 -15.34 -10.55
C PRO A 233 -3.50 -15.54 -11.18
N ALA A 234 -3.17 -14.83 -12.27
CA ALA A 234 -1.82 -14.85 -12.84
C ALA A 234 -0.82 -14.15 -11.89
N TYR A 235 -1.18 -12.98 -11.39
CA TYR A 235 -0.38 -12.26 -10.40
C TYR A 235 -0.06 -13.14 -9.18
N ALA A 236 -1.08 -13.79 -8.61
CA ALA A 236 -0.91 -14.66 -7.45
C ALA A 236 0.05 -15.84 -7.67
N ARG A 237 0.03 -16.43 -8.89
CA ARG A 237 0.88 -17.58 -9.21
C ARG A 237 2.30 -17.23 -9.61
N GLU A 238 2.51 -16.04 -10.20
CA GLU A 238 3.73 -15.76 -10.95
C GLU A 238 4.64 -14.75 -10.23
N THR A 239 4.12 -14.01 -9.23
CA THR A 239 4.93 -13.01 -8.51
C THR A 239 5.69 -13.57 -7.33
N GLY A 240 5.27 -14.71 -6.77
CA GLY A 240 5.88 -15.30 -5.59
C GLY A 240 5.54 -14.57 -4.27
N VAL A 241 4.56 -13.65 -4.25
CA VAL A 241 4.10 -13.01 -3.01
C VAL A 241 3.46 -14.03 -2.06
N ASP A 242 3.60 -13.81 -0.77
CA ASP A 242 3.12 -14.71 0.28
C ASP A 242 1.62 -14.53 0.59
N ALA A 243 1.06 -13.37 0.24
CA ALA A 243 -0.36 -13.09 0.40
C ALA A 243 -0.85 -12.07 -0.65
N ILE A 244 -2.16 -12.08 -0.92
CA ILE A 244 -2.81 -11.20 -1.89
C ILE A 244 -3.78 -10.25 -1.19
N GLY A 245 -3.56 -8.95 -1.39
CA GLY A 245 -4.56 -7.92 -1.09
C GLY A 245 -5.60 -7.84 -2.21
N LEU A 246 -6.87 -7.83 -1.82
CA LEU A 246 -8.03 -7.72 -2.70
C LEU A 246 -8.62 -6.32 -2.61
N ASP A 247 -8.94 -5.72 -3.75
CA ASP A 247 -9.68 -4.46 -3.77
C ASP A 247 -11.20 -4.70 -3.68
N GLU A 248 -11.93 -3.62 -3.43
CA GLU A 248 -13.39 -3.62 -3.21
C GLU A 248 -14.21 -4.11 -4.41
N THR A 249 -13.61 -4.16 -5.61
CA THR A 249 -14.29 -4.60 -6.84
C THR A 249 -14.23 -6.11 -7.06
N VAL A 250 -13.40 -6.80 -6.28
CA VAL A 250 -13.25 -8.25 -6.37
C VAL A 250 -14.35 -8.94 -5.58
N ASP A 251 -15.12 -9.81 -6.23
CA ASP A 251 -16.08 -10.67 -5.51
C ASP A 251 -15.32 -11.69 -4.63
N PRO A 252 -15.54 -11.72 -3.31
CA PRO A 252 -14.80 -12.60 -2.41
C PRO A 252 -15.02 -14.10 -2.69
N VAL A 253 -16.21 -14.49 -3.18
CA VAL A 253 -16.50 -15.89 -3.55
C VAL A 253 -15.70 -16.27 -4.80
N TRP A 254 -15.66 -15.37 -5.79
CA TRP A 254 -14.82 -15.58 -6.97
C TRP A 254 -13.33 -15.66 -6.63
N ALA A 255 -12.85 -14.79 -5.76
CA ALA A 255 -11.46 -14.79 -5.29
C ALA A 255 -11.12 -16.12 -4.60
N HIS A 256 -11.99 -16.60 -3.70
CA HIS A 256 -11.81 -17.88 -3.04
C HIS A 256 -11.67 -19.04 -4.04
N ALA A 257 -12.48 -19.05 -5.10
CA ALA A 257 -12.46 -20.10 -6.12
C ALA A 257 -11.30 -20.00 -7.14
N SER A 258 -10.77 -18.79 -7.36
CA SER A 258 -9.84 -18.50 -8.47
C SER A 258 -8.37 -18.42 -8.05
N LEU A 259 -8.11 -18.08 -6.79
CA LEU A 259 -6.75 -17.99 -6.24
C LEU A 259 -6.25 -19.35 -5.75
N PRO A 260 -4.92 -19.58 -5.68
CA PRO A 260 -4.35 -20.78 -5.08
C PRO A 260 -4.99 -21.06 -3.71
N ALA A 261 -5.31 -22.33 -3.42
CA ALA A 261 -6.15 -22.67 -2.25
C ALA A 261 -5.48 -22.34 -0.90
N ASP A 262 -4.17 -22.39 -0.85
CA ASP A 262 -3.32 -22.12 0.31
C ASP A 262 -2.88 -20.65 0.43
N MET A 263 -3.16 -19.82 -0.60
CA MET A 263 -2.79 -18.39 -0.64
C MET A 263 -3.59 -17.59 0.39
N PRO A 264 -2.96 -16.98 1.40
CA PRO A 264 -3.64 -16.04 2.29
C PRO A 264 -4.18 -14.83 1.51
N VAL A 265 -5.34 -14.32 1.93
CA VAL A 265 -5.94 -13.12 1.34
C VAL A 265 -6.15 -12.02 2.38
N GLN A 266 -6.08 -10.78 1.94
CA GLN A 266 -6.34 -9.60 2.75
C GLN A 266 -7.38 -8.72 2.05
N GLY A 267 -8.36 -8.23 2.80
CA GLY A 267 -9.41 -7.34 2.28
C GLY A 267 -10.80 -7.88 2.59
N ASN A 268 -11.87 -7.42 1.90
CA ASN A 268 -11.84 -6.38 0.88
C ASN A 268 -13.12 -5.52 0.99
N LEU A 269 -13.37 -5.06 2.23
CA LEU A 269 -14.57 -4.26 2.50
C LEU A 269 -14.51 -2.94 1.71
N ASP A 270 -15.62 -2.60 1.04
CA ASP A 270 -15.77 -1.31 0.38
C ASP A 270 -15.70 -0.16 1.41
N PRO A 271 -14.77 0.79 1.25
CA PRO A 271 -14.70 1.97 2.12
C PRO A 271 -15.98 2.79 2.17
N LEU A 272 -16.80 2.76 1.13
CA LEU A 272 -18.10 3.43 1.11
C LEU A 272 -19.14 2.72 1.95
N ALA A 273 -19.10 1.38 2.06
CA ALA A 273 -19.92 0.63 3.00
C ALA A 273 -19.57 0.99 4.46
N LEU A 274 -18.28 1.22 4.75
CA LEU A 274 -17.84 1.70 6.06
C LEU A 274 -18.36 3.11 6.37
N ILE A 275 -18.44 3.99 5.37
CA ILE A 275 -19.05 5.33 5.54
C ILE A 275 -20.56 5.20 5.78
N ALA A 276 -21.24 4.31 5.06
CA ALA A 276 -22.69 4.10 5.22
C ALA A 276 -23.07 3.57 6.60
N GLY A 277 -22.30 2.61 7.13
CA GLY A 277 -22.58 2.01 8.45
C GLY A 277 -23.86 1.15 8.49
N GLY A 278 -24.33 0.84 9.68
CA GLY A 278 -25.60 0.16 9.92
C GLY A 278 -25.67 -1.27 9.36
N ALA A 279 -26.87 -1.72 8.99
CA ALA A 279 -27.12 -3.09 8.56
C ALA A 279 -26.39 -3.48 7.27
N ASP A 280 -26.21 -2.54 6.35
CA ASP A 280 -25.49 -2.79 5.08
C ASP A 280 -24.00 -3.03 5.31
N LEU A 281 -23.41 -2.32 6.26
CA LEU A 281 -22.03 -2.57 6.70
C LEU A 281 -21.91 -3.97 7.31
N ASP A 282 -22.79 -4.34 8.22
CA ASP A 282 -22.78 -5.66 8.85
C ASP A 282 -22.93 -6.79 7.80
N ALA A 283 -23.84 -6.63 6.85
CA ALA A 283 -24.06 -7.62 5.78
C ALA A 283 -22.83 -7.74 4.86
N ALA A 284 -22.15 -6.62 4.55
CA ALA A 284 -20.93 -6.65 3.75
C ALA A 284 -19.78 -7.37 4.47
N ILE A 285 -19.61 -7.12 5.78
CA ILE A 285 -18.63 -7.82 6.61
C ILE A 285 -18.90 -9.32 6.64
N ASP A 286 -20.15 -9.71 6.93
CA ASP A 286 -20.56 -11.12 7.03
C ASP A 286 -20.30 -11.88 5.72
N ARG A 287 -20.58 -11.25 4.57
CA ARG A 287 -20.32 -11.83 3.25
C ARG A 287 -18.82 -12.14 3.05
N ILE A 288 -17.94 -11.22 3.43
CA ILE A 288 -16.49 -11.41 3.31
C ILE A 288 -16.04 -12.53 4.25
N LEU A 289 -16.45 -12.49 5.51
CA LEU A 289 -16.08 -13.49 6.50
C LEU A 289 -16.54 -14.89 6.08
N ALA A 290 -17.78 -15.02 5.58
CA ALA A 290 -18.32 -16.29 5.09
C ALA A 290 -17.55 -16.84 3.88
N ALA A 291 -17.13 -15.97 2.95
CA ALA A 291 -16.39 -16.39 1.76
C ALA A 291 -14.99 -16.93 2.07
N PHE A 292 -14.36 -16.47 3.15
CA PHE A 292 -13.00 -16.84 3.50
C PHE A 292 -12.88 -17.69 4.78
N VAL A 293 -13.97 -18.28 5.25
CA VAL A 293 -13.99 -19.08 6.50
C VAL A 293 -12.96 -20.23 6.49
N GLU A 294 -12.71 -20.83 5.33
CA GLU A 294 -11.78 -21.95 5.14
C GLU A 294 -10.39 -21.52 4.59
N ARG A 295 -10.13 -20.20 4.51
CA ARG A 295 -8.88 -19.64 3.96
C ARG A 295 -8.22 -18.72 4.98
N PRO A 296 -6.88 -18.72 5.10
CA PRO A 296 -6.19 -17.69 5.87
C PRO A 296 -6.57 -16.29 5.35
N HIS A 297 -7.15 -15.48 6.22
CA HIS A 297 -7.74 -14.20 5.86
C HIS A 297 -7.39 -13.12 6.87
N VAL A 298 -6.98 -11.95 6.38
CA VAL A 298 -6.85 -10.71 7.14
C VAL A 298 -7.96 -9.77 6.68
N LEU A 299 -8.88 -9.40 7.57
CA LEU A 299 -9.90 -8.43 7.20
C LEU A 299 -9.29 -7.03 7.05
N ASN A 300 -9.60 -6.39 5.95
CA ASN A 300 -9.19 -5.02 5.64
C ASN A 300 -10.22 -4.38 4.70
N LEU A 301 -10.05 -3.10 4.42
CA LEU A 301 -10.75 -2.44 3.33
C LEU A 301 -10.16 -2.84 1.96
N GLY A 302 -10.96 -2.73 0.91
CA GLY A 302 -10.50 -2.89 -0.47
C GLY A 302 -9.66 -1.71 -0.98
N HIS A 303 -9.65 -0.59 -0.26
CA HIS A 303 -8.76 0.57 -0.44
C HIS A 303 -8.59 1.31 0.89
N GLY A 304 -7.88 2.44 0.88
CA GLY A 304 -7.67 3.22 2.10
C GLY A 304 -8.95 3.83 2.67
N ILE A 305 -9.05 3.86 4.01
CA ILE A 305 -10.15 4.53 4.70
C ILE A 305 -10.27 6.00 4.27
N LEU A 306 -11.50 6.47 4.11
CA LEU A 306 -11.79 7.80 3.61
C LEU A 306 -11.85 8.84 4.74
N PRO A 307 -11.54 10.11 4.46
CA PRO A 307 -11.43 11.15 5.50
C PRO A 307 -12.74 11.48 6.23
N ASP A 308 -13.87 11.19 5.63
CA ASP A 308 -15.23 11.43 6.14
C ASP A 308 -15.84 10.19 6.81
N THR A 309 -15.08 9.12 6.98
CA THR A 309 -15.54 7.92 7.68
C THR A 309 -15.84 8.23 9.15
N PRO A 310 -17.08 7.96 9.65
CA PRO A 310 -17.40 8.12 11.06
C PRO A 310 -16.63 7.13 11.95
N ILE A 311 -16.06 7.62 13.05
CA ILE A 311 -15.35 6.77 14.04
C ILE A 311 -16.26 5.66 14.56
N ALA A 312 -17.53 5.97 14.83
CA ALA A 312 -18.53 4.99 15.30
C ALA A 312 -18.72 3.79 14.33
N HIS A 313 -18.52 4.01 13.02
CA HIS A 313 -18.64 2.91 12.05
C HIS A 313 -17.38 2.04 12.01
N VAL A 314 -16.21 2.60 12.34
CA VAL A 314 -15.00 1.81 12.57
C VAL A 314 -15.17 0.94 13.83
N GLU A 315 -15.74 1.50 14.88
CA GLU A 315 -16.08 0.76 16.11
C GLU A 315 -17.12 -0.35 15.83
N GLN A 316 -18.14 -0.07 14.98
CA GLN A 316 -19.12 -1.07 14.53
C GLN A 316 -18.44 -2.21 13.77
N LEU A 317 -17.55 -1.91 12.81
CA LEU A 317 -16.78 -2.91 12.07
C LEU A 317 -15.99 -3.82 13.04
N ILE A 318 -15.26 -3.23 13.98
CA ILE A 318 -14.46 -3.99 14.95
C ILE A 318 -15.37 -4.89 15.81
N ALA A 319 -16.46 -4.33 16.34
CA ALA A 319 -17.41 -5.09 17.15
C ALA A 319 -18.02 -6.26 16.36
N ARG A 320 -18.39 -6.04 15.07
CA ARG A 320 -18.94 -7.09 14.21
C ARG A 320 -17.95 -8.22 13.98
N VAL A 321 -16.71 -7.89 13.60
CA VAL A 321 -15.65 -8.90 13.35
C VAL A 321 -15.35 -9.69 14.62
N ARG A 322 -15.24 -9.01 15.76
CA ARG A 322 -14.89 -9.65 17.04
C ARG A 322 -16.05 -10.43 17.68
N SER A 323 -17.29 -10.22 17.26
CA SER A 323 -18.46 -10.99 17.72
C SER A 323 -18.71 -12.28 16.91
N THR A 324 -18.06 -12.44 15.77
CA THR A 324 -18.20 -13.62 14.90
C THR A 324 -17.23 -14.69 15.40
N THR A 325 -17.76 -15.60 16.21
CA THR A 325 -17.05 -16.79 16.77
C THR A 325 -17.32 -18.02 15.92
#